data_77fa27f0c2704af134116a053d6d3696
#
_entry.id   77fa27f0c2704af134116a053d6d3696
#
_cell.length_a   1.000
_cell.length_b   1.000
_cell.length_c   1.000
_cell.angle_alpha   90.00
_cell.angle_beta   90.00
_cell.angle_gamma   90.00
#
_symmetry.space_group_name_H-M   'P 1'
#
loop_
_entity.id
_entity.type
_entity.pdbx_description
1 polymer ?
#
loop_
_entity_poly.entity_id
_entity_poly.type
_entity_poly.pdbx_seq_one_letter_code
_entity_poly.pdbx_strand_id
1 'polypeptide(L)'
;MKRFLLISTTLILLTACSVTEPISTKGEVVDCASISVQGGTSEKLECLGGGSSIAPDGIRGPALINVWGTWCTQCRKELPHLIHFQQKSDGTVKLIGIAVEEKNQESVREHIVKKGITWPILYDKNDSTRAIFGMGVPVTWFIDQDGKAVYKKYGPFKSLEEIQLLVKKYLENA
;
A
#
# COMPACT_ATOMS: atom_id res chain seq x y z
N MET A 1 -27.29 73.67 -5.93
CA MET A 1 -26.43 73.00 -4.94
C MET A 1 -26.53 71.49 -5.15
N LYS A 2 -25.58 70.87 -5.89
CA LYS A 2 -25.58 69.45 -6.20
C LYS A 2 -24.66 68.73 -5.20
N ARG A 3 -25.25 67.88 -4.36
CA ARG A 3 -24.50 67.04 -3.40
C ARG A 3 -24.03 65.78 -4.15
N PHE A 4 -22.70 65.63 -4.33
CA PHE A 4 -22.06 64.44 -4.81
C PHE A 4 -21.94 63.45 -3.64
N LEU A 5 -22.57 62.26 -3.78
CA LEU A 5 -22.45 61.17 -2.85
C LEU A 5 -21.28 60.27 -3.32
N LEU A 6 -20.16 60.25 -2.60
CA LEU A 6 -19.05 59.35 -2.85
C LEU A 6 -19.37 57.98 -2.23
N ILE A 7 -19.60 57.00 -3.07
CA ILE A 7 -19.75 55.60 -2.66
C ILE A 7 -18.33 54.97 -2.60
N SER A 8 -17.84 54.78 -1.39
CA SER A 8 -16.56 54.08 -1.14
C SER A 8 -16.80 52.58 -1.21
N THR A 9 -16.32 51.92 -2.28
CA THR A 9 -16.41 50.48 -2.44
C THR A 9 -15.21 49.81 -1.72
N THR A 10 -15.47 49.25 -0.54
CA THR A 10 -14.45 48.52 0.22
C THR A 10 -14.31 47.13 -0.40
N LEU A 11 -13.18 46.86 -1.06
CA LEU A 11 -12.82 45.57 -1.61
C LEU A 11 -12.30 44.65 -0.48
N ILE A 12 -13.11 43.70 -0.04
CA ILE A 12 -12.71 42.67 0.94
C ILE A 12 -11.95 41.59 0.20
N LEU A 13 -10.63 41.54 0.36
CA LEU A 13 -9.76 40.47 -0.06
C LEU A 13 -9.95 39.26 0.88
N LEU A 14 -10.73 38.27 0.42
CA LEU A 14 -10.81 36.96 1.08
C LEU A 14 -9.51 36.19 0.78
N THR A 15 -8.56 36.23 1.71
CA THR A 15 -7.43 35.30 1.70
C THR A 15 -7.92 33.93 2.11
N ALA A 16 -8.16 33.07 1.13
CA ALA A 16 -8.40 31.63 1.36
C ALA A 16 -7.08 31.00 1.83
N CYS A 17 -6.88 30.88 3.13
CA CYS A 17 -5.88 29.96 3.68
C CYS A 17 -6.33 28.55 3.35
N SER A 18 -5.67 27.91 2.38
CA SER A 18 -5.75 26.45 2.21
C SER A 18 -5.14 25.81 3.43
N VAL A 19 -5.98 25.46 4.39
CA VAL A 19 -5.59 24.59 5.51
C VAL A 19 -5.45 23.20 4.91
N THR A 20 -4.22 22.81 4.58
CA THR A 20 -3.89 21.43 4.32
C THR A 20 -3.99 20.71 5.67
N GLU A 21 -5.12 20.05 5.92
CA GLU A 21 -5.26 19.20 7.11
C GLU A 21 -4.17 18.14 7.08
N PRO A 22 -3.43 17.92 8.18
CA PRO A 22 -2.51 16.81 8.27
C PRO A 22 -3.33 15.53 8.13
N ILE A 23 -3.07 14.77 7.07
CA ILE A 23 -3.71 13.48 6.84
C ILE A 23 -3.41 12.62 8.07
N SER A 24 -4.45 12.28 8.82
CA SER A 24 -4.35 11.39 9.98
C SER A 24 -3.87 10.04 9.47
N THR A 25 -2.60 9.72 9.72
CA THR A 25 -1.94 8.49 9.26
C THR A 25 -2.08 7.38 10.28
N LYS A 26 -3.25 7.23 10.89
CA LYS A 26 -3.52 6.05 11.71
C LYS A 26 -3.82 4.90 10.76
N GLY A 27 -3.03 3.83 10.85
CA GLY A 27 -3.27 2.62 10.06
C GLY A 27 -4.50 1.86 10.53
N GLU A 28 -4.95 0.96 9.69
CA GLU A 28 -6.10 0.09 9.92
C GLU A 28 -5.75 -1.34 9.52
N VAL A 29 -6.13 -2.31 10.35
CA VAL A 29 -5.97 -3.73 10.02
C VAL A 29 -7.13 -4.14 9.12
N VAL A 30 -6.87 -4.15 7.82
CA VAL A 30 -7.87 -4.37 6.77
C VAL A 30 -8.03 -5.87 6.51
N ASP A 31 -9.28 -6.31 6.25
CA ASP A 31 -9.56 -7.67 5.82
C ASP A 31 -9.04 -7.96 4.40
N CYS A 32 -9.04 -9.23 4.01
CA CYS A 32 -8.54 -9.66 2.70
C CYS A 32 -9.64 -9.91 1.66
N ALA A 33 -10.87 -9.48 1.89
CA ALA A 33 -12.00 -9.71 0.98
C ALA A 33 -11.81 -9.02 -0.38
N SER A 34 -11.01 -7.96 -0.42
CA SER A 34 -10.70 -7.22 -1.66
C SER A 34 -9.62 -7.88 -2.53
N ILE A 35 -8.95 -8.94 -2.04
CA ILE A 35 -7.92 -9.66 -2.79
C ILE A 35 -8.59 -10.64 -3.73
N SER A 36 -8.35 -10.47 -5.04
CA SER A 36 -8.81 -11.43 -6.04
C SER A 36 -7.90 -12.66 -6.05
N VAL A 37 -8.50 -13.85 -5.95
CA VAL A 37 -7.76 -15.12 -5.91
C VAL A 37 -8.39 -16.11 -6.87
N GLN A 38 -7.56 -16.81 -7.64
CA GLN A 38 -7.99 -17.90 -8.50
C GLN A 38 -6.94 -19.01 -8.53
N GLY A 39 -7.30 -20.18 -8.07
CA GLY A 39 -6.36 -21.29 -7.94
C GLY A 39 -5.38 -21.07 -6.79
N GLY A 40 -4.12 -21.49 -7.02
CA GLY A 40 -3.05 -21.44 -6.03
C GLY A 40 -2.87 -22.77 -5.32
N THR A 41 -1.61 -23.17 -5.16
CA THR A 41 -1.19 -24.47 -4.57
C THR A 41 -0.26 -24.27 -3.37
N SER A 42 0.21 -23.04 -3.14
CA SER A 42 1.04 -22.70 -2.01
C SER A 42 0.29 -22.81 -0.69
N GLU A 43 1.03 -22.86 0.41
CA GLU A 43 0.45 -22.78 1.75
C GLU A 43 -0.41 -21.51 1.86
N LYS A 44 -1.62 -21.67 2.42
CA LYS A 44 -2.54 -20.56 2.60
C LYS A 44 -2.14 -19.75 3.84
N LEU A 45 -1.92 -18.48 3.66
CA LEU A 45 -1.59 -17.54 4.71
C LEU A 45 -2.85 -16.94 5.33
N GLU A 46 -2.80 -16.75 6.65
CA GLU A 46 -3.87 -16.08 7.38
C GLU A 46 -3.89 -14.58 7.05
N CYS A 47 -5.09 -14.01 6.93
CA CYS A 47 -5.27 -12.56 6.83
C CYS A 47 -5.31 -11.92 8.21
N LEU A 48 -4.49 -10.90 8.47
CA LEU A 48 -4.46 -10.23 9.78
C LEU A 48 -5.75 -9.50 10.11
N GLY A 49 -6.47 -9.01 9.12
CA GLY A 49 -7.77 -8.34 9.29
C GLY A 49 -8.96 -9.29 9.29
N GLY A 50 -8.73 -10.60 9.18
CA GLY A 50 -9.80 -11.59 9.08
C GLY A 50 -10.18 -11.94 7.64
N GLY A 51 -11.12 -12.87 7.51
CA GLY A 51 -11.51 -13.44 6.22
C GLY A 51 -10.84 -14.78 5.95
N SER A 52 -10.94 -15.26 4.70
CA SER A 52 -10.37 -16.54 4.30
C SER A 52 -8.86 -16.46 4.15
N SER A 53 -8.16 -17.54 4.50
CA SER A 53 -6.73 -17.70 4.22
C SER A 53 -6.48 -17.78 2.71
N ILE A 54 -5.40 -17.18 2.24
CA ILE A 54 -5.08 -16.98 0.83
C ILE A 54 -3.78 -17.67 0.45
N ALA A 55 -3.79 -18.42 -0.66
CA ALA A 55 -2.60 -18.93 -1.30
C ALA A 55 -1.94 -17.81 -2.14
N PRO A 56 -0.73 -17.35 -1.80
CA PRO A 56 -0.11 -16.21 -2.47
C PRO A 56 0.09 -16.39 -3.99
N ASP A 57 0.35 -17.62 -4.44
CA ASP A 57 0.50 -17.96 -5.85
C ASP A 57 -0.83 -17.96 -6.64
N GLY A 58 -1.96 -17.85 -5.92
CA GLY A 58 -3.29 -17.71 -6.53
C GLY A 58 -3.77 -16.27 -6.69
N ILE A 59 -3.01 -15.28 -6.16
CA ILE A 59 -3.41 -13.87 -6.22
C ILE A 59 -3.45 -13.38 -7.67
N ARG A 60 -4.54 -12.68 -8.03
CA ARG A 60 -4.74 -12.02 -9.31
C ARG A 60 -4.61 -10.52 -9.17
N GLY A 61 -3.95 -9.90 -10.14
CA GLY A 61 -3.73 -8.46 -10.20
C GLY A 61 -4.81 -7.71 -10.99
N PRO A 62 -4.50 -6.46 -11.34
CA PRO A 62 -3.22 -5.78 -11.12
C PRO A 62 -2.90 -5.58 -9.65
N ALA A 63 -1.76 -6.09 -9.19
CA ALA A 63 -1.40 -6.00 -7.78
C ALA A 63 0.11 -5.86 -7.54
N LEU A 64 0.46 -5.20 -6.44
CA LEU A 64 1.78 -5.22 -5.84
C LEU A 64 1.74 -6.11 -4.61
N ILE A 65 2.51 -7.20 -4.59
CA ILE A 65 2.71 -8.03 -3.40
C ILE A 65 4.04 -7.63 -2.78
N ASN A 66 3.99 -6.92 -1.65
CA ASN A 66 5.16 -6.47 -0.91
C ASN A 66 5.43 -7.42 0.26
N VAL A 67 6.56 -8.11 0.24
CA VAL A 67 7.02 -9.00 1.32
C VAL A 67 7.95 -8.21 2.22
N TRP A 68 7.64 -8.18 3.53
CA TRP A 68 8.28 -7.30 4.48
C TRP A 68 8.28 -7.86 5.91
N GLY A 69 8.99 -7.20 6.82
CA GLY A 69 8.95 -7.49 8.25
C GLY A 69 9.05 -6.25 9.12
N THR A 70 8.46 -6.28 10.31
CA THR A 70 8.54 -5.17 11.29
C THR A 70 9.96 -4.87 11.72
N TRP A 71 10.80 -5.87 11.75
CA TRP A 71 12.23 -5.83 12.08
C TRP A 71 13.10 -5.27 10.95
N CYS A 72 12.60 -5.25 9.71
CA CYS A 72 13.37 -4.90 8.52
C CYS A 72 13.60 -3.39 8.40
N THR A 73 14.85 -2.96 8.51
CA THR A 73 15.21 -1.53 8.41
C THR A 73 14.94 -0.95 7.02
N GLN A 74 15.17 -1.70 5.96
CA GLN A 74 14.94 -1.25 4.58
C GLN A 74 13.45 -1.16 4.26
N CYS A 75 12.63 -2.07 4.81
CA CYS A 75 11.17 -2.02 4.68
C CYS A 75 10.60 -0.75 5.33
N ARG A 76 11.16 -0.31 6.46
CA ARG A 76 10.77 0.95 7.11
C ARG A 76 11.12 2.18 6.26
N LYS A 77 12.15 2.11 5.43
CA LYS A 77 12.53 3.24 4.54
C LYS A 77 11.57 3.39 3.36
N GLU A 78 11.06 2.29 2.80
CA GLU A 78 10.11 2.35 1.68
C GLU A 78 8.68 2.64 2.09
N LEU A 79 8.32 2.32 3.36
CA LEU A 79 6.94 2.41 3.85
C LEU A 79 6.25 3.76 3.59
N PRO A 80 6.88 4.94 3.79
CA PRO A 80 6.26 6.21 3.46
C PRO A 80 5.85 6.32 1.98
N HIS A 81 6.63 5.74 1.07
CA HIS A 81 6.34 5.76 -0.37
C HIS A 81 5.17 4.85 -0.72
N LEU A 82 5.08 3.67 -0.07
CA LEU A 82 3.93 2.76 -0.21
C LEU A 82 2.64 3.38 0.35
N ILE A 83 2.72 4.09 1.50
CA ILE A 83 1.58 4.82 2.07
C ILE A 83 1.11 5.91 1.09
N HIS A 84 2.01 6.72 0.54
CA HIS A 84 1.66 7.73 -0.45
C HIS A 84 1.09 7.11 -1.73
N PHE A 85 1.62 5.98 -2.18
CA PHE A 85 1.07 5.24 -3.31
C PHE A 85 -0.37 4.81 -3.02
N GLN A 86 -0.63 4.18 -1.88
CA GLN A 86 -1.96 3.73 -1.48
C GLN A 86 -2.95 4.90 -1.37
N GLN A 87 -2.54 6.03 -0.81
CA GLN A 87 -3.38 7.23 -0.67
C GLN A 87 -3.76 7.88 -2.00
N LYS A 88 -2.87 7.79 -3.00
CA LYS A 88 -3.08 8.34 -4.34
C LYS A 88 -3.68 7.33 -5.33
N SER A 89 -3.77 6.08 -4.93
CA SER A 89 -4.32 5.02 -5.77
C SER A 89 -5.83 5.20 -5.97
N ASP A 90 -6.29 5.02 -7.19
CA ASP A 90 -7.72 4.89 -7.53
C ASP A 90 -8.29 3.49 -7.21
N GLY A 91 -7.45 2.60 -6.68
CA GLY A 91 -7.79 1.22 -6.38
C GLY A 91 -7.67 0.25 -7.56
N THR A 92 -7.26 0.71 -8.73
CA THR A 92 -7.03 -0.16 -9.89
C THR A 92 -5.92 -1.17 -9.61
N VAL A 93 -4.79 -0.70 -9.06
CA VAL A 93 -3.69 -1.56 -8.64
C VAL A 93 -3.77 -1.79 -7.14
N LYS A 94 -3.94 -3.03 -6.72
CA LYS A 94 -4.04 -3.40 -5.30
C LYS A 94 -2.65 -3.48 -4.67
N LEU A 95 -2.52 -2.96 -3.46
CA LEU A 95 -1.33 -3.18 -2.63
C LEU A 95 -1.67 -4.25 -1.58
N ILE A 96 -0.85 -5.29 -1.50
CA ILE A 96 -1.01 -6.43 -0.59
C ILE A 96 0.33 -6.63 0.11
N GLY A 97 0.32 -6.76 1.43
CA GLY A 97 1.52 -7.07 2.18
C GLY A 97 1.58 -8.53 2.59
N ILE A 98 2.79 -9.07 2.71
CA ILE A 98 3.05 -10.35 3.38
C ILE A 98 4.07 -10.09 4.48
N ALA A 99 3.66 -10.26 5.73
CA ALA A 99 4.52 -10.13 6.89
C ALA A 99 5.21 -11.46 7.19
N VAL A 100 6.55 -11.46 7.18
CA VAL A 100 7.39 -12.66 7.35
C VAL A 100 8.31 -12.56 8.55
N GLU A 101 8.70 -13.71 9.11
CA GLU A 101 9.65 -13.82 10.24
C GLU A 101 9.26 -12.97 11.45
N GLU A 102 7.97 -12.88 11.73
CA GLU A 102 7.42 -12.10 12.84
C GLU A 102 7.24 -12.95 14.10
N LYS A 103 7.37 -12.31 15.26
CA LYS A 103 7.19 -13.00 16.55
C LYS A 103 5.76 -13.52 16.74
N ASN A 104 4.78 -12.71 16.42
CA ASN A 104 3.35 -13.02 16.51
C ASN A 104 2.53 -12.00 15.72
N GLN A 105 1.27 -12.32 15.48
CA GLN A 105 0.34 -11.47 14.71
C GLN A 105 0.05 -10.14 15.41
N GLU A 106 -0.01 -10.12 16.75
CA GLU A 106 -0.37 -8.92 17.50
C GLU A 106 0.66 -7.81 17.31
N SER A 107 1.95 -8.14 17.39
CA SER A 107 3.02 -7.16 17.13
C SER A 107 2.94 -6.56 15.72
N VAL A 108 2.50 -7.36 14.73
CA VAL A 108 2.30 -6.87 13.36
C VAL A 108 1.07 -5.94 13.28
N ARG A 109 -0.05 -6.30 13.92
CA ARG A 109 -1.25 -5.43 13.99
C ARG A 109 -0.95 -4.08 14.64
N GLU A 110 -0.23 -4.08 15.76
CA GLU A 110 0.22 -2.84 16.42
C GLU A 110 1.09 -2.00 15.48
N HIS A 111 2.01 -2.64 14.75
CA HIS A 111 2.86 -1.96 13.78
C HIS A 111 2.03 -1.34 12.63
N ILE A 112 1.07 -2.08 12.07
CA ILE A 112 0.15 -1.60 11.04
C ILE A 112 -0.54 -0.30 11.49
N VAL A 113 -1.18 -0.33 12.68
CA VAL A 113 -1.91 0.81 13.23
C VAL A 113 -0.98 2.00 13.48
N LYS A 114 0.20 1.75 14.08
CA LYS A 114 1.19 2.78 14.42
C LYS A 114 1.81 3.45 13.21
N LYS A 115 1.95 2.71 12.10
CA LYS A 115 2.70 3.15 10.91
C LYS A 115 1.83 3.67 9.77
N GLY A 116 0.50 3.63 9.89
CA GLY A 116 -0.38 4.16 8.87
C GLY A 116 -0.61 3.20 7.68
N ILE A 117 -0.44 1.89 7.88
CA ILE A 117 -0.71 0.89 6.85
C ILE A 117 -2.22 0.70 6.75
N THR A 118 -2.77 0.74 5.52
CA THR A 118 -4.21 0.67 5.25
C THR A 118 -4.57 -0.31 4.12
N TRP A 119 -3.72 -1.29 3.87
CA TRP A 119 -3.94 -2.35 2.88
C TRP A 119 -3.87 -3.72 3.52
N PRO A 120 -4.48 -4.76 2.89
CA PRO A 120 -4.52 -6.12 3.43
C PRO A 120 -3.12 -6.69 3.67
N ILE A 121 -2.95 -7.35 4.83
CA ILE A 121 -1.69 -8.01 5.19
C ILE A 121 -1.96 -9.49 5.46
N LEU A 122 -1.27 -10.34 4.73
CA LEU A 122 -1.16 -11.77 4.98
C LEU A 122 -0.02 -12.05 5.96
N TYR A 123 -0.20 -13.03 6.82
CA TYR A 123 0.76 -13.42 7.84
C TYR A 123 1.39 -14.77 7.51
N ASP A 124 2.68 -14.75 7.21
CA ASP A 124 3.47 -15.96 6.95
C ASP A 124 4.18 -16.42 8.23
N LYS A 125 3.48 -17.29 8.96
CA LYS A 125 3.99 -17.84 10.23
C LYS A 125 5.17 -18.78 10.03
N ASN A 126 5.19 -19.51 8.91
CA ASN A 126 6.09 -20.64 8.70
C ASN A 126 7.21 -20.31 7.70
N ASP A 127 7.32 -19.04 7.27
CA ASP A 127 8.25 -18.59 6.23
C ASP A 127 8.08 -19.38 4.90
N SER A 128 6.84 -19.82 4.66
CA SER A 128 6.46 -20.65 3.51
C SER A 128 6.60 -19.91 2.18
N THR A 129 6.50 -18.58 2.21
CA THR A 129 6.62 -17.74 1.03
C THR A 129 8.04 -17.55 0.53
N ARG A 130 9.05 -17.93 1.32
CA ARG A 130 10.47 -17.87 0.91
C ARG A 130 10.73 -18.61 -0.39
N ALA A 131 10.10 -19.77 -0.59
CA ALA A 131 10.23 -20.55 -1.82
C ALA A 131 9.63 -19.84 -3.06
N ILE A 132 8.63 -18.97 -2.85
CA ILE A 132 7.91 -18.25 -3.91
C ILE A 132 8.60 -16.91 -4.21
N PHE A 133 8.78 -16.08 -3.17
CA PHE A 133 9.22 -14.69 -3.32
C PHE A 133 10.73 -14.51 -3.19
N GLY A 134 11.46 -15.54 -2.80
CA GLY A 134 12.91 -15.51 -2.62
C GLY A 134 13.33 -15.10 -1.21
N MET A 135 14.64 -15.12 -1.00
CA MET A 135 15.25 -14.79 0.29
C MET A 135 15.51 -13.29 0.40
N GLY A 136 15.09 -12.73 1.49
CA GLY A 136 15.36 -11.33 1.84
C GLY A 136 14.19 -10.40 1.58
N VAL A 137 14.13 -9.37 2.42
CA VAL A 137 13.10 -8.33 2.40
C VAL A 137 13.74 -6.94 2.39
N PRO A 138 13.09 -5.92 1.79
CA PRO A 138 11.82 -6.02 1.08
C PRO A 138 11.99 -6.59 -0.34
N VAL A 139 10.97 -7.28 -0.80
CA VAL A 139 10.79 -7.62 -2.21
C VAL A 139 9.35 -7.34 -2.61
N THR A 140 9.15 -6.73 -3.78
CA THR A 140 7.81 -6.44 -4.30
C THR A 140 7.63 -7.08 -5.67
N TRP A 141 6.59 -7.89 -5.78
CA TRP A 141 6.19 -8.52 -7.03
C TRP A 141 5.03 -7.77 -7.64
N PHE A 142 5.11 -7.56 -8.95
CA PHE A 142 4.09 -6.95 -9.78
C PHE A 142 3.32 -8.06 -10.46
N ILE A 143 2.05 -8.20 -10.10
CA ILE A 143 1.17 -9.28 -10.57
C ILE A 143 0.16 -8.71 -11.55
N ASP A 144 0.10 -9.27 -12.73
CA ASP A 144 -0.90 -8.90 -13.75
C ASP A 144 -2.28 -9.52 -13.47
N GLN A 145 -3.25 -9.23 -14.34
CA GLN A 145 -4.63 -9.70 -14.22
C GLN A 145 -4.74 -11.23 -14.24
N ASP A 146 -3.82 -11.91 -14.92
CA ASP A 146 -3.77 -13.37 -15.02
C ASP A 146 -3.05 -14.02 -13.83
N GLY A 147 -2.52 -13.22 -12.91
CA GLY A 147 -1.77 -13.69 -11.74
C GLY A 147 -0.31 -13.99 -12.02
N LYS A 148 0.21 -13.57 -13.18
CA LYS A 148 1.62 -13.73 -13.51
C LYS A 148 2.46 -12.63 -12.90
N ALA A 149 3.59 -13.00 -12.33
CA ALA A 149 4.60 -12.05 -11.88
C ALA A 149 5.35 -11.48 -13.10
N VAL A 150 4.99 -10.27 -13.50
CA VAL A 150 5.58 -9.58 -14.68
C VAL A 150 6.85 -8.79 -14.34
N TYR A 151 7.04 -8.44 -13.06
CA TYR A 151 8.25 -7.80 -12.58
C TYR A 151 8.48 -8.09 -11.09
N LYS A 152 9.75 -8.07 -10.68
CA LYS A 152 10.19 -8.28 -9.29
C LYS A 152 11.18 -7.18 -8.91
N LYS A 153 10.81 -6.37 -7.91
CA LYS A 153 11.67 -5.34 -7.35
C LYS A 153 12.33 -5.85 -6.08
N TYR A 154 13.63 -6.03 -6.11
CA TYR A 154 14.43 -6.37 -4.94
C TYR A 154 14.93 -5.10 -4.25
N GLY A 155 14.87 -5.08 -2.93
CA GLY A 155 15.22 -3.92 -2.12
C GLY A 155 14.14 -2.82 -2.12
N PRO A 156 14.34 -1.77 -1.30
CA PRO A 156 13.32 -0.78 -1.03
C PRO A 156 13.05 0.14 -2.23
N PHE A 157 11.82 0.60 -2.37
CA PHE A 157 11.49 1.75 -3.22
C PHE A 157 12.14 3.02 -2.66
N LYS A 158 12.66 3.85 -3.55
CA LYS A 158 13.35 5.10 -3.19
C LYS A 158 12.43 6.32 -3.22
N SER A 159 11.30 6.22 -3.94
CA SER A 159 10.31 7.29 -4.03
C SER A 159 8.94 6.79 -4.52
N LEU A 160 7.90 7.62 -4.38
CA LEU A 160 6.59 7.39 -4.97
C LEU A 160 6.65 7.31 -6.49
N GLU A 161 7.45 8.17 -7.10
CA GLU A 161 7.62 8.23 -8.56
C GLU A 161 8.19 6.92 -9.11
N GLU A 162 9.13 6.29 -8.38
CA GLU A 162 9.65 4.97 -8.76
C GLU A 162 8.53 3.93 -8.80
N ILE A 163 7.66 3.90 -7.80
CA ILE A 163 6.51 2.98 -7.76
C ILE A 163 5.60 3.23 -8.96
N GLN A 164 5.21 4.49 -9.19
CA GLN A 164 4.30 4.88 -10.26
C GLN A 164 4.86 4.54 -11.66
N LEU A 165 6.14 4.79 -11.89
CA LEU A 165 6.81 4.44 -13.15
C LEU A 165 6.80 2.93 -13.41
N LEU A 166 7.08 2.13 -12.38
CA LEU A 166 7.09 0.68 -12.51
C LEU A 166 5.66 0.12 -12.69
N VAL A 167 4.67 0.65 -11.97
CA VAL A 167 3.26 0.30 -12.15
C VAL A 167 2.81 0.58 -13.57
N LYS A 168 3.05 1.80 -14.07
CA LYS A 168 2.72 2.17 -15.44
C LYS A 168 3.38 1.26 -16.46
N LYS A 169 4.66 0.94 -16.25
CA LYS A 169 5.42 0.11 -17.18
C LYS A 169 4.94 -1.33 -17.26
N TYR A 170 4.60 -1.94 -16.12
CA TYR A 170 4.42 -3.37 -16.02
C TYR A 170 2.97 -3.81 -15.79
N LEU A 171 2.09 -2.94 -15.31
CA LEU A 171 0.70 -3.29 -14.98
C LEU A 171 -0.36 -2.52 -15.79
N GLU A 172 -0.06 -1.32 -16.29
CA GLU A 172 -1.03 -0.52 -17.04
C GLU A 172 -0.84 -0.62 -18.57
N ASN A 173 0.35 -0.96 -19.04
CA ASN A 173 0.68 -1.09 -20.47
C ASN A 173 0.90 -2.55 -20.90
N ALA A 174 0.45 -3.52 -20.11
CA ALA A 174 0.57 -4.95 -20.38
C ALA A 174 -0.69 -5.53 -21.03
#